data_12fc5169b618a6b3d895be1223bd8125
#
_entry.id   12fc5169b618a6b3d895be1223bd8125
#
_cell.length_a   1.000
_cell.length_b   1.000
_cell.length_c   1.000
_cell.angle_alpha   90.00
_cell.angle_beta   90.00
_cell.angle_gamma   90.00
#
_symmetry.space_group_name_H-M   'P 1'
#
loop_
_entity.id
_entity.type
_entity.pdbx_description
1 polymer ?
#
loop_
_entity_poly.entity_id
_entity_poly.type
_entity_poly.pdbx_seq_one_letter_code
_entity_poly.pdbx_strand_id
1 'polypeptide(L)'
;MFIRQLTELLTNYGEVHEVWFDGANGEGPNGKKQVYDWDAFYQTIQRLQPKAVMAIMGDDVRWVGNEKGVGRETEWNATVLTPGIYARSQEKNKRLGVFSKAEDLGSRKILEKATELFWYPSEVDVSIRPGWYYANYAVCL
;
A
#
# COMPACT_ATOMS: atom_id res chain seq x y z
N MET A 1 18.85 -4.77 -9.17
CA MET A 1 19.07 -5.65 -8.01
C MET A 1 17.75 -6.15 -7.43
N PHE A 2 16.82 -5.28 -7.08
CA PHE A 2 15.54 -5.62 -6.46
C PHE A 2 14.70 -6.67 -7.25
N ILE A 3 14.51 -6.50 -8.57
CA ILE A 3 13.76 -7.45 -9.42
C ILE A 3 14.30 -8.88 -9.33
N ARG A 4 15.63 -9.05 -9.23
CA ARG A 4 16.24 -10.40 -9.09
C ARG A 4 15.86 -11.04 -7.77
N GLN A 5 15.90 -10.28 -6.67
CA GLN A 5 15.51 -10.75 -5.34
C GLN A 5 14.00 -11.06 -5.30
N LEU A 6 13.18 -10.18 -5.86
CA LEU A 6 11.74 -10.40 -5.95
C LEU A 6 11.43 -11.67 -6.78
N THR A 7 12.09 -11.86 -7.92
CA THR A 7 11.94 -13.07 -8.74
C THR A 7 12.31 -14.32 -7.96
N GLU A 8 13.44 -14.32 -7.24
CA GLU A 8 13.87 -15.43 -6.40
C GLU A 8 12.83 -15.79 -5.34
N LEU A 9 12.34 -14.80 -4.60
CA LEU A 9 11.30 -14.99 -3.58
C LEU A 9 10.00 -15.56 -4.15
N LEU A 10 9.60 -15.11 -5.33
CA LEU A 10 8.34 -15.51 -5.95
C LEU A 10 8.42 -16.84 -6.72
N THR A 11 9.62 -17.44 -6.86
CA THR A 11 9.79 -18.70 -7.61
C THR A 11 10.27 -19.87 -6.77
N ASN A 12 11.04 -19.63 -5.71
CA ASN A 12 11.78 -20.70 -5.03
C ASN A 12 11.11 -21.21 -3.75
N TYR A 13 10.09 -20.54 -3.23
CA TYR A 13 9.57 -20.80 -1.87
C TYR A 13 8.09 -21.17 -1.86
N GLY A 14 7.51 -21.50 -3.01
CA GLY A 14 6.12 -21.93 -3.12
C GLY A 14 5.13 -20.80 -3.39
N GLU A 15 3.85 -21.04 -3.06
CA GLU A 15 2.79 -20.06 -3.31
C GLU A 15 2.91 -18.86 -2.35
N VAL A 16 2.84 -17.67 -2.94
CA VAL A 16 2.84 -16.40 -2.22
C VAL A 16 1.44 -15.80 -2.31
N HIS A 17 0.82 -15.51 -1.16
CA HIS A 17 -0.53 -14.97 -1.10
C HIS A 17 -0.57 -13.45 -1.11
N GLU A 18 0.48 -12.82 -0.60
CA GLU A 18 0.57 -11.36 -0.52
C GLU A 18 2.00 -10.89 -0.73
N VAL A 19 2.15 -9.79 -1.46
CA VAL A 19 3.39 -9.01 -1.55
C VAL A 19 3.13 -7.62 -1.00
N TRP A 20 3.71 -7.37 0.17
CA TRP A 20 3.57 -6.13 0.89
C TRP A 20 4.74 -5.19 0.61
N PHE A 21 4.45 -3.99 0.12
CA PHE A 21 5.45 -2.99 -0.21
C PHE A 21 5.51 -1.88 0.84
N ASP A 22 6.60 -1.81 1.57
CA ASP A 22 6.92 -0.62 2.35
C ASP A 22 7.36 0.50 1.39
N GLY A 23 6.54 1.53 1.31
CA GLY A 23 6.73 2.65 0.39
C GLY A 23 7.76 3.68 0.85
N ALA A 24 8.64 3.34 1.77
CA ALA A 24 9.67 4.23 2.27
C ALA A 24 10.57 4.75 1.14
N ASN A 25 10.47 6.03 0.85
CA ASN A 25 11.27 6.70 -0.16
C ASN A 25 12.19 7.73 0.50
N GLY A 26 13.12 7.21 1.31
CA GLY A 26 14.12 8.01 1.98
C GLY A 26 15.17 8.60 1.04
N GLU A 27 15.76 9.72 1.45
CA GLU A 27 16.94 10.25 0.79
C GLU A 27 18.17 9.41 1.16
N GLY A 28 18.93 9.01 0.14
CA GLY A 28 20.26 8.42 0.37
C GLY A 28 21.27 9.46 0.88
N PRO A 29 22.49 9.03 1.25
CA PRO A 29 23.53 9.95 1.74
C PRO A 29 23.91 11.07 0.75
N ASN A 30 23.56 10.92 -0.52
CA ASN A 30 23.80 11.89 -1.59
C ASN A 30 22.60 12.84 -1.81
N GLY A 31 21.59 12.84 -0.93
CA GLY A 31 20.38 13.65 -1.04
C GLY A 31 19.43 13.25 -2.18
N LYS A 32 19.67 12.12 -2.85
CA LYS A 32 18.81 11.64 -3.95
C LYS A 32 17.77 10.69 -3.42
N LYS A 33 16.51 10.92 -3.79
CA LYS A 33 15.42 10.00 -3.54
C LYS A 33 15.53 8.76 -4.42
N GLN A 34 15.16 7.63 -3.87
CA GLN A 34 15.07 6.39 -4.63
C GLN A 34 13.90 6.45 -5.62
N VAL A 35 14.15 6.04 -6.85
CA VAL A 35 13.12 5.89 -7.88
C VAL A 35 12.80 4.41 -8.01
N TYR A 36 11.51 4.06 -7.89
CA TYR A 36 11.02 2.70 -8.01
C TYR A 36 10.40 2.48 -9.38
N ASP A 37 10.74 1.37 -10.01
CA ASP A 37 10.07 0.88 -11.22
C ASP A 37 8.88 0.01 -10.83
N TRP A 38 7.78 0.66 -10.42
CA TRP A 38 6.57 -0.02 -9.97
C TRP A 38 5.96 -0.91 -11.05
N ASP A 39 6.02 -0.52 -12.31
CA ASP A 39 5.52 -1.30 -13.43
C ASP A 39 6.23 -2.65 -13.53
N ALA A 40 7.55 -2.64 -13.44
CA ALA A 40 8.34 -3.86 -13.46
C ALA A 40 8.08 -4.76 -12.22
N PHE A 41 7.83 -4.15 -11.05
CA PHE A 41 7.50 -4.91 -9.83
C PHE A 41 6.15 -5.62 -9.98
N TYR A 42 5.11 -4.90 -10.37
CA TYR A 42 3.77 -5.46 -10.53
C TYR A 42 3.71 -6.53 -11.62
N GLN A 43 4.30 -6.28 -12.76
CA GLN A 43 4.38 -7.27 -13.85
C GLN A 43 5.11 -8.55 -13.41
N THR A 44 6.17 -8.41 -12.60
CA THR A 44 6.90 -9.57 -12.08
C THR A 44 6.02 -10.41 -11.16
N ILE A 45 5.27 -9.77 -10.25
CA ILE A 45 4.35 -10.46 -9.34
C ILE A 45 3.22 -11.12 -10.10
N GLN A 46 2.54 -10.38 -10.96
CA GLN A 46 1.40 -10.90 -11.76
C GLN A 46 1.79 -12.09 -12.63
N ARG A 47 3.00 -12.10 -13.16
CA ARG A 47 3.51 -13.19 -13.98
C ARG A 47 3.88 -14.43 -13.15
N LEU A 48 4.48 -14.26 -11.98
CA LEU A 48 5.04 -15.37 -11.19
C LEU A 48 4.04 -15.89 -10.15
N GLN A 49 3.22 -15.02 -9.59
CA GLN A 49 2.23 -15.30 -8.55
C GLN A 49 0.92 -14.55 -8.85
N PRO A 50 0.16 -14.98 -9.87
CA PRO A 50 -1.01 -14.23 -10.38
C PRO A 50 -2.17 -14.13 -9.38
N LYS A 51 -2.13 -14.89 -8.29
CA LYS A 51 -3.14 -14.86 -7.22
C LYS A 51 -2.68 -14.05 -6.00
N ALA A 52 -1.43 -13.60 -5.99
CA ALA A 52 -0.92 -12.82 -4.87
C ALA A 52 -1.54 -11.42 -4.85
N VAL A 53 -1.97 -10.99 -3.67
CA VAL A 53 -2.44 -9.63 -3.42
C VAL A 53 -1.24 -8.70 -3.32
N MET A 54 -1.32 -7.54 -3.96
CA MET A 54 -0.31 -6.49 -3.86
C MET A 54 -0.81 -5.38 -2.93
N ALA A 55 -0.20 -5.29 -1.75
CA ALA A 55 -0.63 -4.40 -0.69
C ALA A 55 0.25 -3.15 -0.56
N ILE A 56 -0.34 -2.14 0.05
CA ILE A 56 0.22 -0.83 0.42
C ILE A 56 0.51 0.05 -0.80
N MET A 57 1.63 -0.15 -1.48
CA MET A 57 1.94 0.54 -2.73
C MET A 57 1.44 -0.26 -3.94
N GLY A 58 0.71 -1.35 -3.70
CA GLY A 58 0.13 -2.20 -4.73
C GLY A 58 -1.23 -1.72 -5.24
N ASP A 59 -1.74 -2.45 -6.21
CA ASP A 59 -3.00 -2.15 -6.90
C ASP A 59 -4.23 -2.73 -6.20
N ASP A 60 -4.04 -3.69 -5.28
CA ASP A 60 -5.15 -4.48 -4.75
C ASP A 60 -5.63 -3.97 -3.39
N VAL A 61 -4.70 -3.55 -2.53
CA VAL A 61 -4.99 -3.08 -1.17
C VAL A 61 -4.22 -1.79 -0.89
N ARG A 62 -4.92 -0.80 -0.34
CA ARG A 62 -4.33 0.45 0.14
C ARG A 62 -4.09 0.40 1.63
N TRP A 63 -3.16 1.19 2.10
CA TRP A 63 -2.96 1.40 3.53
C TRP A 63 -3.92 2.48 4.07
N VAL A 64 -4.43 2.28 5.28
CA VAL A 64 -5.28 3.27 5.97
C VAL A 64 -4.54 4.57 6.32
N GLY A 65 -3.21 4.55 6.27
CA GLY A 65 -2.37 5.74 6.44
C GLY A 65 -1.98 6.07 7.87
N ASN A 66 -2.12 5.12 8.78
CA ASN A 66 -1.64 5.26 10.15
C ASN A 66 -1.28 3.90 10.75
N GLU A 67 -0.44 3.94 11.79
CA GLU A 67 0.03 2.77 12.53
C GLU A 67 -0.68 2.62 13.90
N LYS A 68 -1.87 3.20 14.04
CA LYS A 68 -2.63 3.19 15.31
C LYS A 68 -3.56 1.99 15.45
N GLY A 69 -3.66 1.16 14.42
CA GLY A 69 -4.56 0.00 14.41
C GLY A 69 -6.03 0.37 14.27
N VAL A 70 -6.35 1.53 13.72
CA VAL A 70 -7.72 2.02 13.56
C VAL A 70 -7.97 2.55 12.17
N GLY A 71 -9.12 2.16 11.59
CA GLY A 71 -9.70 2.81 10.44
C GLY A 71 -10.56 4.01 10.83
N ARG A 72 -10.92 4.82 9.86
CA ARG A 72 -11.91 5.89 10.04
C ARG A 72 -13.33 5.33 9.91
N GLU A 73 -14.32 6.02 10.43
CA GLU A 73 -15.74 5.65 10.26
C GLU A 73 -16.14 5.56 8.77
N THR A 74 -15.47 6.32 7.93
CA THR A 74 -15.67 6.40 6.49
C THR A 74 -14.64 5.61 5.66
N GLU A 75 -14.02 4.59 6.26
CA GLU A 75 -13.03 3.72 5.60
C GLU A 75 -13.70 2.64 4.75
N TRP A 76 -14.40 3.08 3.70
CA TRP A 76 -15.10 2.19 2.78
C TRP A 76 -14.14 1.49 1.81
N ASN A 77 -14.48 0.28 1.38
CA ASN A 77 -13.78 -0.44 0.32
C ASN A 77 -14.05 0.14 -1.08
N ALA A 78 -15.23 0.76 -1.25
CA ALA A 78 -15.53 1.53 -2.45
C ALA A 78 -15.02 2.96 -2.26
N THR A 79 -14.05 3.37 -3.05
CA THR A 79 -13.37 4.66 -2.91
C THR A 79 -13.29 5.42 -4.23
N VAL A 80 -13.03 6.71 -4.15
CA VAL A 80 -12.73 7.56 -5.30
C VAL A 80 -11.30 7.37 -5.82
N LEU A 81 -10.43 6.77 -5.01
CA LEU A 81 -9.04 6.54 -5.38
C LEU A 81 -8.96 5.42 -6.41
N THR A 82 -8.46 5.74 -7.60
CA THR A 82 -8.26 4.75 -8.65
C THR A 82 -7.12 3.82 -8.26
N PRO A 83 -7.36 2.51 -8.09
CA PRO A 83 -6.30 1.54 -8.01
C PRO A 83 -5.56 1.50 -9.35
N GLY A 84 -4.36 1.01 -9.35
CA GLY A 84 -3.60 0.86 -10.57
C GLY A 84 -2.22 1.47 -10.50
N ILE A 85 -1.44 1.16 -11.51
CA ILE A 85 -0.05 1.58 -11.64
C ILE A 85 0.07 3.06 -11.31
N TYR A 86 0.92 3.33 -10.34
CA TYR A 86 1.09 4.62 -9.68
C TYR A 86 1.07 5.84 -10.62
N ALA A 87 1.68 5.74 -11.79
CA ALA A 87 1.71 6.84 -12.76
C ALA A 87 0.35 7.13 -13.43
N ARG A 88 -0.46 6.09 -13.73
CA ARG A 88 -1.76 6.25 -14.40
C ARG A 88 -2.87 6.73 -13.46
N SER A 89 -2.80 6.30 -12.21
CA SER A 89 -3.78 6.71 -11.20
C SER A 89 -3.54 8.13 -10.68
N GLN A 90 -2.30 8.60 -10.67
CA GLN A 90 -1.96 9.91 -10.11
C GLN A 90 -2.67 11.08 -10.78
N GLU A 91 -2.74 11.10 -12.11
CA GLU A 91 -3.36 12.24 -12.78
C GLU A 91 -4.86 12.31 -12.55
N LYS A 92 -5.54 11.16 -12.50
CA LYS A 92 -6.97 11.08 -12.20
C LYS A 92 -7.24 11.47 -10.75
N ASN A 93 -6.47 10.94 -9.82
CA ASN A 93 -6.59 11.25 -8.40
C ASN A 93 -6.28 12.73 -8.11
N LYS A 94 -5.33 13.32 -8.81
CA LYS A 94 -5.00 14.76 -8.73
C LYS A 94 -6.18 15.64 -9.11
N ARG A 95 -6.96 15.28 -10.13
CA ARG A 95 -8.18 16.03 -10.53
C ARG A 95 -9.23 16.03 -9.44
N LEU A 96 -9.31 14.97 -8.64
CA LEU A 96 -10.20 14.86 -7.49
C LEU A 96 -9.66 15.57 -6.24
N GLY A 97 -8.42 16.06 -6.27
CA GLY A 97 -7.74 16.65 -5.12
C GLY A 97 -7.34 15.62 -4.08
N VAL A 98 -7.18 14.37 -4.50
CA VAL A 98 -6.69 13.26 -3.65
C VAL A 98 -5.23 13.04 -3.94
N PHE A 99 -4.38 13.29 -2.96
CA PHE A 99 -2.93 13.22 -3.13
C PHE A 99 -2.28 12.06 -2.35
N SER A 100 -3.01 11.47 -1.43
CA SER A 100 -2.50 10.43 -0.55
C SER A 100 -3.54 9.35 -0.30
N LYS A 101 -3.09 8.10 -0.22
CA LYS A 101 -3.90 6.96 0.24
C LYS A 101 -4.31 7.11 1.73
N ALA A 102 -3.59 7.95 2.46
CA ALA A 102 -3.85 8.25 3.86
C ALA A 102 -4.98 9.25 4.10
N GLU A 103 -5.53 9.84 3.03
CA GLU A 103 -6.66 10.77 3.17
C GLU A 103 -7.96 10.04 3.51
N ASP A 104 -8.89 10.75 4.13
CA ASP A 104 -10.24 10.24 4.36
C ASP A 104 -11.03 10.21 3.05
N LEU A 105 -10.84 9.12 2.31
CA LEU A 105 -11.41 8.91 0.97
C LEU A 105 -12.93 8.77 0.96
N GLY A 106 -13.53 8.47 2.13
CA GLY A 106 -14.96 8.39 2.33
C GLY A 106 -15.59 9.68 2.82
N SER A 107 -14.81 10.74 3.01
CA SER A 107 -15.33 12.02 3.46
C SER A 107 -16.30 12.63 2.44
N ARG A 108 -17.35 13.31 2.95
CA ARG A 108 -18.34 13.98 2.12
C ARG A 108 -17.71 14.96 1.13
N LYS A 109 -16.69 15.70 1.57
CA LYS A 109 -15.94 16.66 0.74
C LYS A 109 -15.33 16.03 -0.51
N ILE A 110 -14.83 14.80 -0.40
CA ILE A 110 -14.24 14.04 -1.51
C ILE A 110 -15.35 13.40 -2.34
N LEU A 111 -16.33 12.76 -1.70
CA LEU A 111 -17.41 12.04 -2.38
C LEU A 111 -18.31 12.97 -3.22
N GLU A 112 -18.53 14.21 -2.81
CA GLU A 112 -19.31 15.18 -3.58
C GLU A 112 -18.72 15.49 -4.97
N LYS A 113 -17.42 15.23 -5.15
CA LYS A 113 -16.70 15.41 -6.43
C LYS A 113 -16.58 14.13 -7.24
N ALA A 114 -17.00 13.01 -6.69
CA ALA A 114 -16.83 11.71 -7.31
C ALA A 114 -17.86 11.51 -8.42
N THR A 115 -17.40 11.04 -9.57
CA THR A 115 -18.24 10.58 -10.68
C THR A 115 -18.26 9.07 -10.80
N GLU A 116 -17.35 8.39 -10.13
CA GLU A 116 -17.19 6.93 -10.12
C GLU A 116 -16.49 6.48 -8.83
N LEU A 117 -16.71 5.23 -8.47
CA LEU A 117 -16.08 4.59 -7.32
C LEU A 117 -15.35 3.32 -7.79
N PHE A 118 -14.27 2.99 -7.10
CA PHE A 118 -13.45 1.82 -7.36
C PHE A 118 -13.42 0.93 -6.12
N TRP A 119 -13.38 -0.36 -6.34
CA TRP A 119 -13.12 -1.30 -5.26
C TRP A 119 -11.63 -1.26 -4.90
N TYR A 120 -11.32 -0.75 -3.72
CA TYR A 120 -9.97 -0.60 -3.24
C TYR A 120 -9.94 -0.70 -1.71
N PRO A 121 -9.96 -1.93 -1.17
CA PRO A 121 -9.99 -2.17 0.27
C PRO A 121 -8.76 -1.60 0.96
N SER A 122 -8.92 -1.30 2.23
CA SER A 122 -7.83 -0.79 3.07
C SER A 122 -7.35 -1.84 4.05
N GLU A 123 -6.06 -1.80 4.32
CA GLU A 123 -5.36 -2.55 5.34
C GLU A 123 -5.07 -1.67 6.55
N VAL A 124 -5.19 -2.25 7.73
CA VAL A 124 -4.93 -1.60 9.02
C VAL A 124 -3.84 -2.38 9.75
N ASP A 125 -2.76 -1.72 10.11
CA ASP A 125 -1.70 -2.30 10.91
C ASP A 125 -2.13 -2.39 12.37
N VAL A 126 -2.29 -3.61 12.88
CA VAL A 126 -2.69 -3.84 14.27
C VAL A 126 -1.56 -4.53 15.03
N SER A 127 -0.94 -3.79 15.94
CA SER A 127 0.05 -4.37 16.83
C SER A 127 -0.63 -5.13 17.98
N ILE A 128 -0.26 -6.40 18.16
CA ILE A 128 -0.74 -7.25 19.25
C ILE A 128 0.11 -7.12 20.52
N ARG A 129 1.12 -6.25 20.49
CA ARG A 129 2.03 -5.98 21.61
C ARG A 129 2.50 -4.52 21.57
N PRO A 130 3.02 -3.98 22.66
CA PRO A 130 3.63 -2.64 22.65
C PRO A 130 4.87 -2.60 21.74
N GLY A 131 4.81 -1.74 20.71
CA GLY A 131 5.90 -1.54 19.74
C GLY A 131 5.99 -2.60 18.65
N TRP A 132 6.82 -2.32 17.63
CA TRP A 132 6.99 -3.12 16.42
C TRP A 132 7.91 -4.33 16.61
N TYR A 133 8.85 -4.23 17.52
CA TYR A 133 9.87 -5.26 17.73
C TYR A 133 9.63 -6.03 19.02
N TYR A 134 10.08 -7.28 19.03
CA TYR A 134 10.11 -8.04 20.27
C TYR A 134 11.05 -7.32 21.25
N ALA A 135 10.51 -6.91 22.37
CA ALA A 135 11.28 -6.45 23.51
C ALA A 135 10.88 -7.29 24.72
N ASN A 136 11.86 -7.80 25.45
CA ASN A 136 11.67 -8.39 26.76
C ASN A 136 11.27 -7.25 27.73
N TYR A 137 10.02 -6.87 27.72
CA TYR A 137 9.50 -6.10 28.83
C TYR A 137 9.36 -7.07 29.99
N ALA A 138 10.14 -6.89 31.04
CA ALA A 138 9.84 -7.49 32.32
C ALA A 138 8.43 -7.04 32.68
N VAL A 139 7.47 -7.95 32.62
CA VAL A 139 6.15 -7.71 33.15
C VAL A 139 6.34 -7.70 34.65
N CYS A 140 6.48 -6.52 35.22
CA CYS A 140 6.30 -6.35 36.65
C CYS A 140 4.80 -6.60 36.91
N LEU A 141 4.50 -7.80 37.37
CA LEU A 141 3.20 -8.14 37.97
C LEU A 141 3.07 -7.45 39.32
#